data_c5b295c591fcc5d67e051a6df671f669
#
_entry.id   c5b295c591fcc5d67e051a6df671f669
#
_cell.length_a   1.000
_cell.length_b   1.000
_cell.length_c   1.000
_cell.angle_alpha   90.00
_cell.angle_beta   90.00
_cell.angle_gamma   90.00
#
_symmetry.space_group_name_H-M   'P 1'
#
loop_
_entity.id
_entity.type
_entity.pdbx_description
1 polymer ?
#
loop_
_entity_poly.entity_id
_entity_poly.type
_entity_poly.pdbx_seq_one_letter_code
_entity_poly.pdbx_strand_id
1 'polypeptide(L)'
;MEDQNQEIQSESRLTFLEATSIIVGHGVGAGILAVPYLASRAPWWDFLWILAVAYAVNLLLHLMIAELSLNNNGAQFVKCFENELFTGRFKKIATWIVFGFLAFSVLCNVASFITGSAAVFTSWFGLPSWAGMLIYYVIAGLVVFFGMKIVGICEKYSVIAMVLVIGILFVATVTGQISALPSTFIASTNAMALYSTVAFSLSAVMSVPQVVKGVAGDILPIF
;
A
#
# COMPACT_ATOMS: atom_id res chain seq x y z
N MET A 1 -16.61 33.63 4.99
CA MET A 1 -15.48 32.97 4.27
C MET A 1 -14.61 32.11 5.19
N GLU A 2 -14.32 32.53 6.42
CA GLU A 2 -13.61 31.70 7.41
C GLU A 2 -14.40 30.46 7.83
N ASP A 3 -15.71 30.59 8.09
CA ASP A 3 -16.57 29.46 8.47
C ASP A 3 -16.70 28.41 7.34
N GLN A 4 -16.78 28.84 6.08
CA GLN A 4 -16.79 27.90 4.94
C GLN A 4 -15.45 27.17 4.76
N ASN A 5 -14.33 27.84 5.05
CA ASN A 5 -13.01 27.19 5.01
C ASN A 5 -12.83 26.21 6.17
N GLN A 6 -13.40 26.47 7.33
CA GLN A 6 -13.39 25.54 8.47
C GLN A 6 -14.27 24.31 8.23
N GLU A 7 -15.45 24.48 7.62
CA GLU A 7 -16.31 23.36 7.22
C GLU A 7 -15.64 22.47 6.16
N ILE A 8 -15.03 23.08 5.12
CA ILE A 8 -14.29 22.33 4.08
C ILE A 8 -13.08 21.59 4.68
N GLN A 9 -12.39 22.19 5.64
CA GLN A 9 -11.28 21.51 6.35
C GLN A 9 -11.77 20.38 7.27
N SER A 10 -12.92 20.52 7.93
CA SER A 10 -13.47 19.47 8.78
C SER A 10 -13.98 18.27 7.97
N GLU A 11 -14.52 18.50 6.78
CA GLU A 11 -14.98 17.44 5.89
C GLU A 11 -13.84 16.61 5.24
N SER A 12 -12.62 17.14 5.18
CA SER A 12 -11.46 16.47 4.60
C SER A 12 -10.63 15.64 5.61
N ARG A 13 -10.98 15.68 6.91
CA ARG A 13 -10.23 14.96 7.95
C ARG A 13 -10.47 13.47 7.89
N LEU A 14 -9.38 12.72 7.94
CA LEU A 14 -9.42 11.25 8.05
C LEU A 14 -9.60 10.86 9.51
N THR A 15 -10.53 9.95 9.77
CA THR A 15 -10.62 9.27 11.05
C THR A 15 -9.44 8.31 11.22
N PHE A 16 -9.09 7.96 12.46
CA PHE A 16 -8.02 6.99 12.75
C PHE A 16 -8.23 5.67 11.99
N LEU A 17 -9.47 5.20 11.89
CA LEU A 17 -9.78 3.96 11.17
C LEU A 17 -9.56 4.10 9.66
N GLU A 18 -9.94 5.22 9.06
CA GLU A 18 -9.71 5.50 7.64
C GLU A 18 -8.21 5.64 7.34
N ALA A 19 -7.48 6.36 8.17
CA ALA A 19 -6.03 6.52 8.07
C ALA A 19 -5.31 5.15 8.15
N THR A 20 -5.68 4.32 9.13
CA THR A 20 -5.14 2.97 9.29
C THR A 20 -5.51 2.09 8.09
N SER A 21 -6.74 2.19 7.59
CA SER A 21 -7.20 1.42 6.43
C SER A 21 -6.44 1.78 5.15
N ILE A 22 -6.11 3.06 4.94
CA ILE A 22 -5.28 3.51 3.82
C ILE A 22 -3.89 2.87 3.87
N ILE A 23 -3.25 2.85 5.04
CA ILE A 23 -1.92 2.22 5.19
C ILE A 23 -2.00 0.70 4.99
N VAL A 24 -2.96 0.04 5.63
CA VAL A 24 -3.13 -1.41 5.53
C VAL A 24 -3.54 -1.84 4.13
N GLY A 25 -4.52 -1.14 3.54
CA GLY A 25 -5.00 -1.43 2.18
C GLY A 25 -3.91 -1.29 1.13
N HIS A 26 -3.10 -0.24 1.22
CA HIS A 26 -1.96 -0.05 0.33
C HIS A 26 -0.90 -1.15 0.52
N GLY A 27 -0.56 -1.48 1.78
CA GLY A 27 0.45 -2.48 2.09
C GLY A 27 0.03 -3.89 1.67
N VAL A 28 -1.22 -4.29 1.94
CA VAL A 28 -1.68 -5.64 1.58
C VAL A 28 -1.81 -5.82 0.06
N GLY A 29 -2.33 -4.85 -0.66
CA GLY A 29 -2.36 -4.73 -2.11
C GLY A 29 -2.13 -6.03 -2.90
N ALA A 30 -1.22 -5.99 -3.88
CA ALA A 30 -0.86 -7.15 -4.70
C ALA A 30 -0.17 -8.29 -3.93
N GLY A 31 0.33 -8.02 -2.73
CA GLY A 31 1.01 -9.00 -1.88
C GLY A 31 0.11 -10.13 -1.40
N ILE A 32 -1.20 -9.88 -1.26
CA ILE A 32 -2.15 -10.91 -0.82
C ILE A 32 -2.17 -12.15 -1.74
N LEU A 33 -1.85 -11.99 -3.01
CA LEU A 33 -1.81 -13.07 -3.97
C LEU A 33 -0.42 -13.74 -4.04
N ALA A 34 0.63 -12.96 -4.02
CA ALA A 34 1.99 -13.43 -4.26
C ALA A 34 2.67 -14.00 -3.00
N VAL A 35 2.46 -13.38 -1.82
CA VAL A 35 3.10 -13.82 -0.58
C VAL A 35 2.71 -15.24 -0.18
N PRO A 36 1.42 -15.64 -0.14
CA PRO A 36 1.05 -17.02 0.19
C PRO A 36 1.64 -18.06 -0.76
N TYR A 37 1.69 -17.74 -2.05
CA TYR A 37 2.28 -18.64 -3.05
C TYR A 37 3.78 -18.86 -2.83
N LEU A 38 4.52 -17.81 -2.55
CA LEU A 38 5.97 -17.93 -2.28
C LEU A 38 6.24 -18.53 -0.89
N ALA A 39 5.42 -18.15 0.11
CA ALA A 39 5.53 -18.69 1.46
C ALA A 39 5.29 -20.21 1.51
N SER A 40 4.36 -20.74 0.68
CA SER A 40 4.10 -22.19 0.60
C SER A 40 5.31 -23.01 0.11
N ARG A 41 6.32 -22.35 -0.47
CA ARG A 41 7.56 -22.96 -0.98
C ARG A 41 8.75 -22.77 -0.05
N ALA A 42 8.53 -22.17 1.11
CA ALA A 42 9.55 -21.86 2.11
C ALA A 42 9.30 -22.65 3.41
N PRO A 43 10.34 -23.04 4.13
CA PRO A 43 10.20 -23.47 5.51
C PRO A 43 9.57 -22.37 6.34
N TRP A 44 8.70 -22.72 7.27
CA TRP A 44 7.97 -21.73 8.08
C TRP A 44 8.90 -20.83 8.90
N TRP A 45 10.04 -21.33 9.40
CA TRP A 45 11.03 -20.54 10.11
C TRP A 45 11.66 -19.46 9.22
N ASP A 46 12.04 -19.83 8.00
CA ASP A 46 12.65 -18.92 7.05
C ASP A 46 11.65 -17.84 6.61
N PHE A 47 10.37 -18.21 6.43
CA PHE A 47 9.33 -17.25 6.19
C PHE A 47 9.18 -16.26 7.35
N LEU A 48 9.18 -16.71 8.60
CA LEU A 48 9.07 -15.82 9.77
C LEU A 48 10.24 -14.85 9.88
N TRP A 49 11.47 -15.31 9.65
CA TRP A 49 12.64 -14.44 9.65
C TRP A 49 12.58 -13.41 8.54
N ILE A 50 12.24 -13.81 7.33
CA ILE A 50 12.08 -12.90 6.18
C ILE A 50 10.98 -11.87 6.47
N LEU A 51 9.85 -12.31 7.01
CA LEU A 51 8.76 -11.43 7.41
C LEU A 51 9.21 -10.41 8.48
N ALA A 52 9.92 -10.87 9.52
CA ALA A 52 10.39 -10.00 10.59
C ALA A 52 11.37 -8.93 10.09
N VAL A 53 12.34 -9.32 9.24
CA VAL A 53 13.29 -8.38 8.65
C VAL A 53 12.60 -7.40 7.71
N ALA A 54 11.72 -7.88 6.82
CA ALA A 54 10.98 -7.03 5.90
C ALA A 54 10.06 -6.06 6.66
N TYR A 55 9.40 -6.51 7.73
CA TYR A 55 8.58 -5.66 8.59
C TYR A 55 9.40 -4.59 9.29
N ALA A 56 10.54 -4.95 9.90
CA ALA A 56 11.41 -4.00 10.58
C ALA A 56 11.93 -2.90 9.63
N VAL A 57 12.38 -3.27 8.43
CA VAL A 57 12.84 -2.33 7.41
C VAL A 57 11.70 -1.41 6.97
N ASN A 58 10.51 -1.96 6.67
CA ASN A 58 9.36 -1.15 6.26
C ASN A 58 8.89 -0.23 7.39
N LEU A 59 8.85 -0.70 8.64
CA LEU A 59 8.47 0.12 9.79
C LEU A 59 9.40 1.32 9.93
N LEU A 60 10.72 1.12 9.85
CA LEU A 60 11.69 2.21 9.88
C LEU A 60 11.46 3.20 8.74
N LEU A 61 11.25 2.72 7.52
CA LEU A 61 10.96 3.59 6.37
C LEU A 61 9.68 4.39 6.57
N HIS A 62 8.60 3.77 7.05
CA HIS A 62 7.34 4.47 7.33
C HIS A 62 7.52 5.55 8.40
N LEU A 63 8.24 5.26 9.50
CA LEU A 63 8.52 6.23 10.56
C LEU A 63 9.37 7.40 10.05
N MET A 64 10.43 7.13 9.29
CA MET A 64 11.27 8.17 8.69
C MET A 64 10.46 9.08 7.73
N ILE A 65 9.60 8.52 6.91
CA ILE A 65 8.76 9.30 6.00
C ILE A 65 7.68 10.07 6.75
N ALA A 66 7.10 9.49 7.80
CA ALA A 66 6.13 10.17 8.65
C ALA A 66 6.78 11.40 9.34
N GLU A 67 7.94 11.24 9.94
CA GLU A 67 8.70 12.33 10.54
C GLU A 67 9.06 13.41 9.51
N LEU A 68 9.56 13.00 8.35
CA LEU A 68 9.90 13.91 7.26
C LEU A 68 8.66 14.70 6.78
N SER A 69 7.52 14.06 6.67
CA SER A 69 6.25 14.69 6.27
C SER A 69 5.73 15.65 7.35
N LEU A 70 5.81 15.27 8.64
CA LEU A 70 5.44 16.13 9.77
C LEU A 70 6.28 17.39 9.81
N ASN A 71 7.60 17.27 9.69
CA ASN A 71 8.54 18.40 9.67
C ASN A 71 8.32 19.34 8.48
N ASN A 72 7.67 18.85 7.43
CA ASN A 72 7.29 19.63 6.24
C ASN A 72 5.79 19.97 6.17
N ASN A 73 5.10 20.06 7.31
CA ASN A 73 3.67 20.41 7.42
C ASN A 73 2.75 19.52 6.55
N GLY A 74 2.99 18.21 6.52
CA GLY A 74 2.20 17.27 5.73
C GLY A 74 2.46 17.37 4.22
N ALA A 75 3.62 17.88 3.82
CA ALA A 75 3.97 17.97 2.40
C ALA A 75 4.08 16.58 1.76
N GLN A 76 3.80 16.52 0.46
CA GLN A 76 3.91 15.31 -0.33
C GLN A 76 5.38 14.84 -0.42
N PHE A 77 5.57 13.54 -0.60
CA PHE A 77 6.86 12.86 -0.61
C PHE A 77 7.96 13.59 -1.41
N VAL A 78 7.67 13.92 -2.67
CA VAL A 78 8.65 14.62 -3.54
C VAL A 78 9.04 15.99 -2.98
N LYS A 79 8.07 16.70 -2.38
CA LYS A 79 8.31 18.02 -1.79
C LYS A 79 9.16 17.93 -0.53
N CYS A 80 8.96 16.91 0.30
CA CYS A 80 9.80 16.62 1.45
C CYS A 80 11.25 16.39 1.03
N PHE A 81 11.48 15.57 0.00
CA PHE A 81 12.83 15.33 -0.53
C PHE A 81 13.46 16.60 -1.12
N GLU A 82 12.67 17.41 -1.83
CA GLU A 82 13.15 18.69 -2.36
C GLU A 82 13.60 19.62 -1.24
N ASN A 83 12.88 19.66 -0.12
CA ASN A 83 13.18 20.60 0.97
C ASN A 83 14.36 20.16 1.81
N GLU A 84 14.45 18.87 2.14
CA GLU A 84 15.39 18.36 3.16
C GLU A 84 16.64 17.71 2.57
N LEU A 85 16.51 17.00 1.46
CA LEU A 85 17.61 16.18 0.93
C LEU A 85 18.41 16.90 -0.16
N PHE A 86 17.76 17.74 -0.94
CA PHE A 86 18.40 18.33 -2.09
C PHE A 86 18.77 19.79 -1.85
N THR A 87 20.08 20.08 -1.88
CA THR A 87 20.63 21.42 -1.75
C THR A 87 21.46 21.81 -2.98
N GLY A 88 21.63 23.12 -3.20
CA GLY A 88 22.50 23.63 -4.24
C GLY A 88 21.94 23.64 -5.67
N ARG A 89 22.85 23.74 -6.66
CA ARG A 89 22.52 23.99 -8.08
C ARG A 89 21.77 22.86 -8.75
N PHE A 90 21.95 21.62 -8.27
CA PHE A 90 21.34 20.40 -8.85
C PHE A 90 20.01 20.03 -8.22
N LYS A 91 19.52 20.79 -7.24
CA LYS A 91 18.27 20.52 -6.51
C LYS A 91 17.11 20.18 -7.45
N LYS A 92 16.83 21.03 -8.44
CA LYS A 92 15.71 20.81 -9.39
C LYS A 92 15.86 19.54 -10.21
N ILE A 93 17.07 19.26 -10.68
CA ILE A 93 17.34 18.07 -11.50
C ILE A 93 17.11 16.81 -10.67
N ALA A 94 17.67 16.76 -9.46
CA ALA A 94 17.50 15.64 -8.54
C ALA A 94 16.01 15.42 -8.19
N THR A 95 15.25 16.49 -7.92
CA THR A 95 13.81 16.42 -7.68
C THR A 95 13.05 15.81 -8.87
N TRP A 96 13.36 16.25 -10.10
CA TRP A 96 12.73 15.69 -11.31
C TRP A 96 13.10 14.22 -11.55
N ILE A 97 14.33 13.82 -11.25
CA ILE A 97 14.75 12.40 -11.35
C ILE A 97 13.94 11.55 -10.35
N VAL A 98 13.87 11.96 -9.09
CA VAL A 98 13.08 11.26 -8.08
C VAL A 98 11.60 11.20 -8.47
N PHE A 99 11.03 12.33 -8.90
CA PHE A 99 9.66 12.35 -9.40
C PHE A 99 9.44 11.36 -10.55
N GLY A 100 10.35 11.30 -11.50
CA GLY A 100 10.28 10.36 -12.64
C GLY A 100 10.28 8.90 -12.19
N PHE A 101 11.16 8.52 -11.25
CA PHE A 101 11.20 7.17 -10.69
C PHE A 101 9.92 6.83 -9.92
N LEU A 102 9.40 7.76 -9.12
CA LEU A 102 8.16 7.58 -8.38
C LEU A 102 6.96 7.43 -9.33
N ALA A 103 6.87 8.30 -10.33
CA ALA A 103 5.81 8.23 -11.34
C ALA A 103 5.83 6.89 -12.09
N PHE A 104 7.02 6.45 -12.51
CA PHE A 104 7.20 5.14 -13.14
C PHE A 104 6.77 3.99 -12.22
N SER A 105 7.17 4.00 -10.95
CA SER A 105 6.77 3.00 -9.96
C SER A 105 5.26 2.95 -9.78
N VAL A 106 4.59 4.11 -9.68
CA VAL A 106 3.13 4.19 -9.56
C VAL A 106 2.45 3.64 -10.82
N LEU A 107 2.95 3.96 -12.02
CA LEU A 107 2.41 3.41 -13.28
C LEU A 107 2.53 1.89 -13.33
N CYS A 108 3.66 1.32 -12.92
CA CYS A 108 3.85 -0.13 -12.83
C CYS A 108 2.88 -0.77 -11.85
N ASN A 109 2.65 -0.14 -10.69
CA ASN A 109 1.67 -0.59 -9.70
C ASN A 109 0.25 -0.60 -10.28
N VAL A 110 -0.19 0.50 -10.86
CA VAL A 110 -1.52 0.61 -11.49
C VAL A 110 -1.71 -0.45 -12.57
N ALA A 111 -0.71 -0.64 -13.43
CA ALA A 111 -0.74 -1.68 -14.46
C ALA A 111 -0.89 -3.09 -13.85
N SER A 112 -0.17 -3.37 -12.76
CA SER A 112 -0.26 -4.65 -12.03
C SER A 112 -1.65 -4.89 -11.44
N PHE A 113 -2.28 -3.87 -10.85
CA PHE A 113 -3.65 -3.99 -10.33
C PHE A 113 -4.68 -4.19 -11.43
N ILE A 114 -4.56 -3.48 -12.55
CA ILE A 114 -5.46 -3.65 -13.70
C ILE A 114 -5.36 -5.07 -14.27
N THR A 115 -4.14 -5.57 -14.48
CA THR A 115 -3.93 -6.91 -15.03
C THR A 115 -4.32 -8.01 -14.04
N GLY A 116 -4.01 -7.85 -12.75
CA GLY A 116 -4.40 -8.77 -11.70
C GLY A 116 -5.93 -8.88 -11.56
N SER A 117 -6.63 -7.74 -11.57
CA SER A 117 -8.10 -7.71 -11.52
C SER A 117 -8.72 -8.36 -12.75
N ALA A 118 -8.14 -8.16 -13.95
CA ALA A 118 -8.60 -8.83 -15.16
C ALA A 118 -8.52 -10.36 -15.04
N ALA A 119 -7.45 -10.89 -14.46
CA ALA A 119 -7.29 -12.32 -14.24
C ALA A 119 -8.39 -12.88 -13.30
N VAL A 120 -8.75 -12.14 -12.26
CA VAL A 120 -9.85 -12.51 -11.35
C VAL A 120 -11.18 -12.52 -12.09
N PHE A 121 -11.52 -11.46 -12.83
CA PHE A 121 -12.77 -11.40 -13.60
C PHE A 121 -12.86 -12.50 -14.66
N THR A 122 -11.74 -12.81 -15.31
CA THR A 122 -11.69 -13.93 -16.28
C THR A 122 -11.93 -15.27 -15.60
N SER A 123 -11.30 -15.53 -14.45
CA SER A 123 -11.41 -16.81 -13.77
C SER A 123 -12.78 -17.03 -13.11
N TRP A 124 -13.45 -15.98 -12.63
CA TRP A 124 -14.71 -16.08 -11.89
C TRP A 124 -15.94 -15.96 -12.80
N PHE A 125 -15.88 -15.07 -13.78
CA PHE A 125 -17.04 -14.74 -14.62
C PHE A 125 -16.85 -15.17 -16.08
N GLY A 126 -15.69 -15.74 -16.44
CA GLY A 126 -15.40 -16.12 -17.83
C GLY A 126 -15.28 -14.92 -18.78
N LEU A 127 -15.11 -13.71 -18.25
CA LEU A 127 -15.01 -12.50 -19.07
C LEU A 127 -13.66 -12.43 -19.81
N PRO A 128 -13.63 -11.87 -21.02
CA PRO A 128 -12.36 -11.62 -21.68
C PRO A 128 -11.53 -10.59 -20.90
N SER A 129 -10.20 -10.76 -20.89
CA SER A 129 -9.28 -9.93 -20.07
C SER A 129 -9.49 -8.43 -20.27
N TRP A 130 -9.73 -7.97 -21.49
CA TRP A 130 -9.96 -6.56 -21.77
C TRP A 130 -11.20 -5.99 -21.07
N ALA A 131 -12.27 -6.80 -20.94
CA ALA A 131 -13.50 -6.39 -20.26
C ALA A 131 -13.25 -6.27 -18.74
N GLY A 132 -12.51 -7.23 -18.16
CA GLY A 132 -12.09 -7.15 -16.75
C GLY A 132 -11.21 -5.93 -16.45
N MET A 133 -10.26 -5.61 -17.32
CA MET A 133 -9.44 -4.40 -17.23
C MET A 133 -10.30 -3.13 -17.25
N LEU A 134 -11.26 -3.06 -18.19
CA LEU A 134 -12.13 -1.90 -18.34
C LEU A 134 -13.03 -1.69 -17.13
N ILE A 135 -13.64 -2.75 -16.62
CA ILE A 135 -14.50 -2.73 -15.42
C ILE A 135 -13.71 -2.19 -14.23
N TYR A 136 -12.52 -2.75 -13.97
CA TYR A 136 -11.68 -2.28 -12.87
C TYR A 136 -11.30 -0.81 -13.04
N TYR A 137 -10.85 -0.41 -14.23
CA TYR A 137 -10.43 0.97 -14.51
C TYR A 137 -11.55 1.97 -14.30
N VAL A 138 -12.78 1.65 -14.75
CA VAL A 138 -13.95 2.51 -14.58
C VAL A 138 -14.31 2.64 -13.10
N ILE A 139 -14.36 1.53 -12.35
CA ILE A 139 -14.68 1.54 -10.92
C ILE A 139 -13.63 2.34 -10.14
N ALA A 140 -12.36 2.05 -10.33
CA ALA A 140 -11.27 2.75 -9.66
C ALA A 140 -11.25 4.24 -10.02
N GLY A 141 -11.45 4.57 -11.30
CA GLY A 141 -11.53 5.96 -11.78
C GLY A 141 -12.68 6.74 -11.16
N LEU A 142 -13.85 6.13 -11.02
CA LEU A 142 -15.00 6.75 -10.35
C LEU A 142 -14.70 7.02 -8.87
N VAL A 143 -14.13 6.05 -8.15
CA VAL A 143 -13.76 6.23 -6.74
C VAL A 143 -12.78 7.39 -6.57
N VAL A 144 -11.74 7.45 -7.40
CA VAL A 144 -10.74 8.53 -7.36
C VAL A 144 -11.35 9.88 -7.74
N PHE A 145 -12.29 9.91 -8.69
CA PHE A 145 -12.96 11.13 -9.13
C PHE A 145 -13.72 11.83 -7.99
N PHE A 146 -14.31 11.07 -7.08
CA PHE A 146 -15.03 11.61 -5.92
C PHE A 146 -14.13 12.08 -4.78
N GLY A 147 -12.82 11.93 -4.90
CA GLY A 147 -11.81 12.51 -3.98
C GLY A 147 -11.42 11.62 -2.81
N MET A 148 -10.47 12.13 -2.01
CA MET A 148 -9.78 11.39 -0.94
C MET A 148 -10.70 10.77 0.12
N LYS A 149 -11.79 11.43 0.49
CA LYS A 149 -12.73 10.91 1.50
C LYS A 149 -13.42 9.65 1.02
N ILE A 150 -13.88 9.63 -0.25
CA ILE A 150 -14.51 8.44 -0.82
C ILE A 150 -13.48 7.30 -0.99
N VAL A 151 -12.25 7.61 -1.38
CA VAL A 151 -11.15 6.64 -1.40
C VAL A 151 -10.97 6.00 -0.02
N GLY A 152 -10.86 6.81 1.05
CA GLY A 152 -10.72 6.31 2.42
C GLY A 152 -11.90 5.45 2.89
N ILE A 153 -13.13 5.83 2.53
CA ILE A 153 -14.33 5.05 2.83
C ILE A 153 -14.30 3.71 2.09
N CYS A 154 -13.99 3.71 0.79
CA CYS A 154 -13.88 2.49 -0.02
C CYS A 154 -12.77 1.57 0.51
N GLU A 155 -11.62 2.11 0.86
CA GLU A 155 -10.52 1.33 1.45
C GLU A 155 -10.91 0.72 2.79
N LYS A 156 -11.59 1.45 3.66
CA LYS A 156 -12.10 0.94 4.93
C LYS A 156 -12.96 -0.32 4.73
N TYR A 157 -13.94 -0.26 3.82
CA TYR A 157 -14.80 -1.41 3.56
C TYR A 157 -14.05 -2.54 2.87
N SER A 158 -13.12 -2.22 1.98
CA SER A 158 -12.25 -3.21 1.31
C SER A 158 -11.36 -3.94 2.30
N VAL A 159 -10.77 -3.23 3.27
CA VAL A 159 -9.95 -3.85 4.35
C VAL A 159 -10.81 -4.75 5.23
N ILE A 160 -12.01 -4.33 5.60
CA ILE A 160 -12.93 -5.17 6.37
C ILE A 160 -13.28 -6.46 5.60
N ALA A 161 -13.65 -6.33 4.33
CA ALA A 161 -13.94 -7.48 3.47
C ALA A 161 -12.73 -8.42 3.34
N MET A 162 -11.52 -7.86 3.20
CA MET A 162 -10.27 -8.62 3.13
C MET A 162 -9.99 -9.38 4.42
N VAL A 163 -10.18 -8.76 5.58
CA VAL A 163 -10.02 -9.43 6.89
C VAL A 163 -11.00 -10.59 7.03
N LEU A 164 -12.25 -10.41 6.58
CA LEU A 164 -13.24 -11.49 6.57
C LEU A 164 -12.81 -12.64 5.67
N VAL A 165 -12.33 -12.36 4.45
CA VAL A 165 -11.83 -13.40 3.52
C VAL A 165 -10.63 -14.13 4.12
N ILE A 166 -9.68 -13.42 4.71
CA ILE A 166 -8.53 -14.03 5.39
C ILE A 166 -8.99 -14.91 6.56
N GLY A 167 -9.98 -14.46 7.35
CA GLY A 167 -10.57 -15.26 8.41
C GLY A 167 -11.22 -16.56 7.92
N ILE A 168 -11.97 -16.49 6.81
CA ILE A 168 -12.58 -17.68 6.18
C ILE A 168 -11.49 -18.64 5.69
N LEU A 169 -10.45 -18.12 5.03
CA LEU A 169 -9.32 -18.92 4.55
C LEU A 169 -8.55 -19.56 5.71
N PHE A 170 -8.36 -18.84 6.80
CA PHE A 170 -7.73 -19.37 8.02
C PHE A 170 -8.52 -20.54 8.59
N VAL A 171 -9.84 -20.38 8.78
CA VAL A 171 -10.73 -21.46 9.25
C VAL A 171 -10.70 -22.65 8.30
N ALA A 172 -10.80 -22.41 6.99
CA ALA A 172 -10.74 -23.47 5.98
C ALA A 172 -9.40 -24.23 6.01
N THR A 173 -8.30 -23.52 6.27
CA THR A 173 -6.95 -24.13 6.38
C THR A 173 -6.83 -25.00 7.64
N VAL A 174 -7.32 -24.50 8.79
CA VAL A 174 -7.25 -25.24 10.07
C VAL A 174 -8.13 -26.49 10.05
N THR A 175 -9.26 -26.42 9.35
CA THR A 175 -10.20 -27.57 9.23
C THR A 175 -9.87 -28.50 8.07
N GLY A 176 -9.02 -28.08 7.15
CA GLY A 176 -8.59 -28.87 5.97
C GLY A 176 -7.37 -29.73 6.24
N GLN A 177 -7.01 -30.55 5.23
CA GLN A 177 -5.76 -31.30 5.25
C GLN A 177 -4.59 -30.38 4.90
N ILE A 178 -3.69 -30.18 5.85
CA ILE A 178 -2.49 -29.36 5.65
C ILE A 178 -1.41 -30.22 5.03
N SER A 179 -0.95 -29.85 3.83
CA SER A 179 0.24 -30.45 3.22
C SER A 179 1.49 -30.01 3.97
N ALA A 180 2.44 -30.92 4.12
CA ALA A 180 3.73 -30.61 4.76
C ALA A 180 4.47 -29.51 3.99
N LEU A 181 4.93 -28.50 4.71
CA LEU A 181 5.78 -27.44 4.15
C LEU A 181 7.19 -27.98 3.87
N PRO A 182 7.93 -27.42 2.88
CA PRO A 182 9.32 -27.79 2.65
C PRO A 182 10.17 -27.59 3.90
N SER A 183 11.14 -28.48 4.12
CA SER A 183 12.07 -28.39 5.26
C SER A 183 13.26 -27.47 4.99
N THR A 184 13.57 -27.21 3.72
CA THR A 184 14.71 -26.39 3.30
C THR A 184 14.37 -25.52 2.10
N PHE A 185 14.97 -24.33 1.99
CA PHE A 185 14.93 -23.56 0.76
C PHE A 185 15.65 -24.29 -0.37
N ILE A 186 14.97 -24.42 -1.49
CA ILE A 186 15.53 -25.12 -2.67
C ILE A 186 16.62 -24.27 -3.35
N ALA A 187 16.54 -22.94 -3.25
CA ALA A 187 17.55 -22.02 -3.77
C ALA A 187 17.49 -20.65 -3.07
N SER A 188 18.64 -19.96 -2.96
CA SER A 188 18.75 -18.59 -2.43
C SER A 188 17.91 -17.56 -3.20
N THR A 189 17.70 -17.79 -4.50
CA THR A 189 16.83 -16.99 -5.37
C THR A 189 15.38 -16.96 -4.88
N ASN A 190 14.88 -18.04 -4.29
CA ASN A 190 13.53 -18.10 -3.73
C ASN A 190 13.41 -17.29 -2.44
N ALA A 191 14.46 -17.25 -1.62
CA ALA A 191 14.50 -16.41 -0.42
C ALA A 191 14.48 -14.92 -0.77
N MET A 192 15.25 -14.51 -1.78
CA MET A 192 15.26 -13.12 -2.26
C MET A 192 13.93 -12.73 -2.89
N ALA A 193 13.33 -13.62 -3.69
CA ALA A 193 12.01 -13.39 -4.27
C ALA A 193 10.93 -13.26 -3.19
N LEU A 194 10.97 -14.09 -2.15
CA LEU A 194 10.06 -14.01 -1.02
C LEU A 194 10.26 -12.73 -0.22
N TYR A 195 11.52 -12.37 0.10
CA TYR A 195 11.83 -11.12 0.80
C TYR A 195 11.34 -9.89 0.02
N SER A 196 11.67 -9.77 -1.26
CA SER A 196 11.25 -8.63 -2.07
C SER A 196 9.74 -8.53 -2.21
N THR A 197 9.04 -9.66 -2.34
CA THR A 197 7.57 -9.68 -2.40
C THR A 197 6.93 -9.29 -1.07
N VAL A 198 7.44 -9.82 0.05
CA VAL A 198 6.97 -9.47 1.39
C VAL A 198 7.27 -7.99 1.69
N ALA A 199 8.48 -7.53 1.40
CA ALA A 199 8.87 -6.13 1.61
C ALA A 199 8.01 -5.18 0.77
N PHE A 200 7.73 -5.53 -0.48
CA PHE A 200 6.83 -4.77 -1.34
C PHE A 200 5.40 -4.75 -0.80
N SER A 201 4.89 -5.88 -0.31
CA SER A 201 3.55 -6.00 0.26
C SER A 201 3.35 -5.20 1.54
N LEU A 202 4.41 -5.00 2.32
CA LEU A 202 4.38 -4.20 3.54
C LEU A 202 4.62 -2.70 3.26
N SER A 203 4.98 -2.33 2.02
CA SER A 203 5.38 -0.98 1.68
C SER A 203 4.17 -0.09 1.37
N ALA A 204 3.77 0.71 2.34
CA ALA A 204 2.75 1.77 2.19
C ALA A 204 3.37 3.19 2.20
N VAL A 205 4.67 3.29 1.92
CA VAL A 205 5.46 4.54 2.02
C VAL A 205 4.81 5.72 1.29
N MET A 206 4.21 5.48 0.11
CA MET A 206 3.55 6.52 -0.68
C MET A 206 2.28 7.08 -0.04
N SER A 207 1.61 6.29 0.81
CA SER A 207 0.38 6.70 1.50
C SER A 207 0.66 7.45 2.81
N VAL A 208 1.87 7.32 3.38
CA VAL A 208 2.22 7.95 4.66
C VAL A 208 2.03 9.47 4.64
N PRO A 209 2.54 10.25 3.66
CA PRO A 209 2.33 11.70 3.65
C PRO A 209 0.86 12.10 3.50
N GLN A 210 0.06 11.30 2.79
CA GLN A 210 -1.38 11.54 2.64
C GLN A 210 -2.11 11.37 3.96
N VAL A 211 -1.76 10.31 4.70
CA VAL A 211 -2.30 10.04 6.04
C VAL A 211 -1.87 11.12 7.02
N VAL A 212 -0.58 11.47 7.04
CA VAL A 212 -0.06 12.57 7.88
C VAL A 212 -0.83 13.86 7.60
N LYS A 213 -1.04 14.22 6.34
CA LYS A 213 -1.80 15.41 5.98
C LYS A 213 -3.27 15.33 6.42
N GLY A 214 -3.89 14.16 6.30
CA GLY A 214 -5.30 13.95 6.68
C GLY A 214 -5.55 13.94 8.18
N VAL A 215 -4.53 13.59 8.98
CA VAL A 215 -4.61 13.49 10.46
C VAL A 215 -3.95 14.70 11.15
N ALA A 216 -3.04 15.41 10.48
CA ALA A 216 -2.23 16.49 11.07
C ALA A 216 -3.06 17.65 11.69
N GLY A 217 -4.32 17.78 11.30
CA GLY A 217 -5.24 18.72 11.95
C GLY A 217 -5.45 18.46 13.45
N ASP A 218 -5.20 17.23 13.93
CA ASP A 218 -5.35 16.84 15.33
C ASP A 218 -4.02 16.82 16.09
N ILE A 219 -2.88 16.78 15.38
CA ILE A 219 -1.54 16.60 15.96
C ILE A 219 -0.78 17.92 16.06
N LEU A 220 -0.97 18.84 15.13
CA LEU A 220 -0.25 20.12 15.07
C LEU A 220 -0.49 21.11 16.23
N PRO A 221 -1.59 21.07 17.01
CA PRO A 221 -1.73 21.95 18.19
C PRO A 221 -0.98 21.44 19.42
N ILE A 222 -0.27 20.31 19.37
CA ILE A 222 0.42 19.70 20.53
C ILE A 222 1.93 20.01 20.55
N PHE A 223 2.48 20.62 19.51
CA PHE A 223 3.86 21.08 19.40
C PHE A 223 3.90 22.53 18.95
#